data_15117d34122ecc6ff4b0a2c4bf97dcff
#
_entry.id   15117d34122ecc6ff4b0a2c4bf97dcff
#
_cell.length_a   1.000
_cell.length_b   1.000
_cell.length_c   1.000
_cell.angle_alpha   90.00
_cell.angle_beta   90.00
_cell.angle_gamma   90.00
#
_symmetry.space_group_name_H-M   'P 1'
#
loop_
_entity.id
_entity.type
_entity.pdbx_description
1 polymer ?
#
loop_
_entity_poly.entity_id
_entity_poly.type
_entity_poly.pdbx_seq_one_letter_code
_entity_poly.pdbx_strand_id
1 'polypeptide(L)'
;MVEDLRWHQRLESFQRALGNLTSAVKLRETRALSELEQQGLIQAFESTHELAWNVMKDYLQSLGQTNVIASRDSTRAAFKAGLIFAGEIWMDMIESRNLSVHACIGKPLWIREDRTC
;
A
#
# COMPACT_ATOMS: atom_id res chain seq x y z
N MET A 1 -7.68 21.75 -12.42
CA MET A 1 -6.49 21.90 -12.57
C MET A 1 -5.58 20.72 -12.62
N VAL A 2 -4.29 20.99 -12.84
CA VAL A 2 -3.32 19.93 -13.06
C VAL A 2 -3.21 18.99 -11.87
N GLU A 3 -3.25 19.55 -10.66
CA GLU A 3 -3.14 18.74 -9.43
C GLU A 3 -4.33 17.81 -9.23
N ASP A 4 -5.53 18.28 -9.56
CA ASP A 4 -6.73 17.46 -9.46
C ASP A 4 -6.69 16.29 -10.42
N LEU A 5 -6.16 16.54 -11.65
CA LEU A 5 -5.99 15.46 -12.62
C LEU A 5 -4.98 14.42 -12.15
N ARG A 6 -3.93 14.88 -11.47
CA ARG A 6 -2.88 13.97 -11.00
C ARG A 6 -3.42 12.94 -10.00
N TRP A 7 -4.15 13.39 -8.99
CA TRP A 7 -4.64 12.44 -7.99
C TRP A 7 -5.73 11.54 -8.57
N HIS A 8 -6.54 12.05 -9.53
CA HIS A 8 -7.51 11.22 -10.22
C HIS A 8 -6.83 10.10 -11.02
N GLN A 9 -5.77 10.42 -11.74
CA GLN A 9 -5.03 9.44 -12.52
C GLN A 9 -4.38 8.40 -11.62
N ARG A 10 -3.83 8.83 -10.50
CA ARG A 10 -3.23 7.92 -9.53
C ARG A 10 -4.28 7.05 -8.86
N LEU A 11 -5.45 7.59 -8.61
CA LEU A 11 -6.55 6.80 -8.05
C LEU A 11 -6.95 5.68 -9.00
N GLU A 12 -7.04 5.94 -10.29
CA GLU A 12 -7.33 4.90 -11.27
C GLU A 12 -6.27 3.81 -11.28
N SER A 13 -5.01 4.21 -11.24
CA SER A 13 -3.90 3.27 -11.18
C SER A 13 -3.93 2.45 -9.90
N PHE A 14 -4.24 3.10 -8.79
CA PHE A 14 -4.38 2.43 -7.50
C PHE A 14 -5.52 1.40 -7.55
N GLN A 15 -6.66 1.75 -8.11
CA GLN A 15 -7.81 0.84 -8.20
C GLN A 15 -7.48 -0.40 -9.01
N ARG A 16 -6.74 -0.25 -10.12
CA ARG A 16 -6.28 -1.39 -10.90
C ARG A 16 -5.31 -2.27 -10.11
N ALA A 17 -4.35 -1.63 -9.44
CA ALA A 17 -3.37 -2.35 -8.64
C ALA A 17 -4.05 -3.09 -7.49
N LEU A 18 -5.03 -2.47 -6.86
CA LEU A 18 -5.79 -3.07 -5.77
C LEU A 18 -6.57 -4.30 -6.26
N GLY A 19 -7.14 -4.22 -7.46
CA GLY A 19 -7.83 -5.36 -8.06
C GLY A 19 -6.89 -6.54 -8.26
N ASN A 20 -5.69 -6.28 -8.75
CA ASN A 20 -4.68 -7.33 -8.94
C ASN A 20 -4.22 -7.91 -7.60
N LEU A 21 -4.00 -7.06 -6.62
CA LEU A 21 -3.61 -7.52 -5.28
C LEU A 21 -4.72 -8.37 -4.65
N THR A 22 -5.97 -7.93 -4.77
CA THR A 22 -7.11 -8.67 -4.25
C THR A 22 -7.21 -10.06 -4.87
N SER A 23 -6.99 -10.15 -6.18
CA SER A 23 -7.00 -11.45 -6.88
C SER A 23 -5.90 -12.36 -6.36
N ALA A 24 -4.71 -11.83 -6.13
CA ALA A 24 -3.58 -12.60 -5.61
C ALA A 24 -3.85 -13.08 -4.19
N VAL A 25 -4.44 -12.25 -3.35
CA VAL A 25 -4.80 -12.62 -1.97
C VAL A 25 -5.86 -13.73 -1.98
N LYS A 26 -6.85 -13.62 -2.84
CA LYS A 26 -7.88 -14.67 -2.98
C LYS A 26 -7.27 -15.99 -3.42
N LEU A 27 -6.32 -15.96 -4.33
CA LEU A 27 -5.64 -17.17 -4.76
C LEU A 27 -4.91 -17.83 -3.59
N ARG A 28 -4.23 -17.02 -2.77
CA ARG A 28 -3.54 -17.52 -1.58
C ARG A 28 -4.48 -18.19 -0.60
N GLU A 29 -5.71 -17.73 -0.52
CA GLU A 29 -6.72 -18.31 0.35
C GLU A 29 -7.20 -19.67 -0.13
N THR A 30 -7.09 -19.93 -1.44
CA THR A 30 -7.58 -21.19 -2.01
C THR A 30 -6.53 -22.29 -2.08
N ARG A 31 -5.26 -21.94 -2.11
CA ARG A 31 -4.16 -22.89 -2.17
C ARG A 31 -2.84 -22.24 -1.77
N ALA A 32 -1.84 -23.06 -1.52
CA ALA A 32 -0.50 -22.55 -1.26
C ALA A 32 0.07 -21.93 -2.55
N LEU A 33 0.76 -20.82 -2.41
CA LEU A 33 1.39 -20.15 -3.54
C LEU A 33 2.78 -20.72 -3.79
N SER A 34 3.17 -20.81 -5.05
CA SER A 34 4.54 -21.10 -5.41
C SER A 34 5.44 -19.93 -4.99
N GLU A 35 6.73 -20.16 -5.00
CA GLU A 35 7.71 -19.12 -4.65
C GLU A 35 7.59 -17.92 -5.59
N LEU A 36 7.43 -18.18 -6.88
CA LEU A 36 7.24 -17.11 -7.86
C LEU A 36 5.95 -16.34 -7.60
N GLU A 37 4.88 -17.03 -7.28
CA GLU A 37 3.60 -16.40 -6.96
C GLU A 37 3.69 -15.56 -5.68
N GLN A 38 4.44 -16.03 -4.68
CA GLN A 38 4.67 -15.25 -3.46
C GLN A 38 5.41 -13.96 -3.76
N GLN A 39 6.42 -14.01 -4.62
CA GLN A 39 7.15 -12.81 -5.02
C GLN A 39 6.23 -11.84 -5.76
N GLY A 40 5.38 -12.35 -6.62
CA GLY A 40 4.38 -11.54 -7.33
C GLY A 40 3.39 -10.86 -6.38
N LEU A 41 2.96 -11.58 -5.35
CA LEU A 41 2.07 -11.03 -4.34
C LEU A 41 2.75 -9.91 -3.55
N ILE A 42 4.00 -10.11 -3.15
CA ILE A 42 4.76 -9.10 -2.43
C ILE A 42 4.91 -7.85 -3.28
N GLN A 43 5.27 -8.00 -4.54
CA GLN A 43 5.43 -6.88 -5.46
C GLN A 43 4.11 -6.15 -5.68
N ALA A 44 3.02 -6.89 -5.81
CA ALA A 44 1.69 -6.30 -5.95
C ALA A 44 1.32 -5.48 -4.72
N PHE A 45 1.64 -5.98 -3.53
CA PHE A 45 1.41 -5.24 -2.29
C PHE A 45 2.24 -3.95 -2.25
N GLU A 46 3.53 -4.04 -2.57
CA GLU A 46 4.41 -2.87 -2.55
C GLU A 46 3.94 -1.79 -3.52
N SER A 47 3.60 -2.19 -4.74
CA SER A 47 3.13 -1.25 -5.76
C SER A 47 1.79 -0.62 -5.37
N THR A 48 0.88 -1.43 -4.86
CA THR A 48 -0.44 -0.95 -4.45
C THR A 48 -0.33 0.04 -3.30
N HIS A 49 0.49 -0.29 -2.30
CA HIS A 49 0.69 0.59 -1.16
C HIS A 49 1.33 1.92 -1.58
N GLU A 50 2.31 1.86 -2.47
CA GLU A 50 2.96 3.06 -3.01
C GLU A 50 1.93 3.98 -3.69
N LEU A 51 1.08 3.41 -4.53
CA LEU A 51 0.03 4.18 -5.19
C LEU A 51 -0.97 4.74 -4.18
N ALA A 52 -1.32 3.96 -3.17
CA ALA A 52 -2.31 4.38 -2.18
C ALA A 52 -1.87 5.64 -1.44
N TRP A 53 -0.65 5.64 -0.88
CA TRP A 53 -0.24 6.80 -0.09
C TRP A 53 0.07 8.01 -0.99
N ASN A 54 0.47 7.78 -2.22
CA ASN A 54 0.66 8.89 -3.17
C ASN A 54 -0.67 9.55 -3.55
N VAL A 55 -1.73 8.76 -3.71
CA VAL A 55 -3.07 9.31 -3.94
C VAL A 55 -3.49 10.17 -2.75
N MET A 56 -3.30 9.65 -1.54
CA MET A 56 -3.63 10.40 -0.33
C MET A 56 -2.85 11.70 -0.25
N LYS A 57 -1.56 11.64 -0.53
CA LYS A 57 -0.70 12.82 -0.52
C LYS A 57 -1.18 13.86 -1.52
N ASP A 58 -1.38 13.45 -2.76
CA ASP A 58 -1.79 14.38 -3.81
C ASP A 58 -3.15 15.01 -3.51
N TYR A 59 -4.08 14.22 -3.01
CA TYR A 59 -5.39 14.74 -2.65
C TYR A 59 -5.30 15.77 -1.52
N LEU A 60 -4.55 15.44 -0.46
CA LEU A 60 -4.39 16.36 0.67
C LEU A 60 -3.66 17.63 0.26
N GLN A 61 -2.67 17.52 -0.62
CA GLN A 61 -1.99 18.71 -1.15
C GLN A 61 -2.95 19.57 -1.97
N SER A 62 -3.87 18.97 -2.70
CA SER A 62 -4.88 19.72 -3.46
C SER A 62 -5.81 20.49 -2.54
N LEU A 63 -5.94 20.07 -1.28
CA LEU A 63 -6.74 20.78 -0.26
C LEU A 63 -5.90 21.81 0.50
N GLY A 64 -4.66 22.02 0.13
CA GLY A 64 -3.79 23.02 0.75
C GLY A 64 -2.84 22.50 1.81
N GLN A 65 -2.80 21.20 2.07
CA GLN A 65 -1.89 20.62 3.06
C GLN A 65 -0.53 20.37 2.42
N THR A 66 0.37 21.33 2.53
CA THR A 66 1.66 21.27 1.84
C THR A 66 2.76 20.55 2.62
N ASN A 67 2.51 20.22 3.88
CA ASN A 67 3.50 19.54 4.72
C ASN A 67 3.38 18.02 4.69
N VAL A 68 2.55 17.48 3.80
CA VAL A 68 2.35 16.04 3.64
C VAL A 68 3.29 15.56 2.55
N ILE A 69 4.37 14.88 2.93
CA ILE A 69 5.45 14.53 2.00
C ILE A 69 5.68 13.03 1.88
N ALA A 70 5.75 12.32 3.00
CA ALA A 70 6.11 10.92 3.03
C ALA A 70 4.92 10.03 3.41
N SER A 71 5.11 8.72 3.32
CA SER A 71 4.01 7.77 3.53
C SER A 71 3.40 7.86 4.93
N ARG A 72 4.22 8.03 5.96
CA ARG A 72 3.70 8.13 7.33
C ARG A 72 2.89 9.42 7.52
N ASP A 73 3.41 10.52 7.02
CA ASP A 73 2.73 11.81 7.11
C ASP A 73 1.40 11.77 6.35
N SER A 74 1.42 11.20 5.15
CA SER A 74 0.22 11.07 4.32
C SER A 74 -0.83 10.22 4.99
N THR A 75 -0.41 9.11 5.59
CA THR A 75 -1.32 8.19 6.28
C THR A 75 -1.95 8.86 7.50
N ARG A 76 -1.16 9.55 8.31
CA ARG A 76 -1.68 10.26 9.49
C ARG A 76 -2.64 11.35 9.11
N ALA A 77 -2.29 12.15 8.09
CA ALA A 77 -3.14 13.23 7.62
C ALA A 77 -4.44 12.69 7.01
N ALA A 78 -4.36 11.60 6.26
CA ALA A 78 -5.53 10.97 5.68
C ALA A 78 -6.47 10.42 6.75
N PHE A 79 -5.91 9.83 7.80
CA PHE A 79 -6.71 9.34 8.91
C PHE A 79 -7.41 10.49 9.64
N LYS A 80 -6.70 11.58 9.89
CA LYS A 80 -7.27 12.78 10.51
C LYS A 80 -8.38 13.38 9.66
N ALA A 81 -8.22 13.36 8.34
CA ALA A 81 -9.19 13.91 7.41
C ALA A 81 -10.40 13.01 7.17
N GLY A 82 -10.38 11.78 7.72
CA GLY A 82 -11.46 10.83 7.53
C GLY A 82 -11.44 10.12 6.19
N LEU A 83 -10.35 10.20 5.45
CA LEU A 83 -10.21 9.50 4.17
C LEU A 83 -10.00 8.01 4.35
N ILE A 84 -9.36 7.63 5.44
CA ILE A 84 -9.12 6.23 5.78
C ILE A 84 -9.54 5.98 7.23
N PHE A 85 -9.79 4.73 7.53
CA PHE A 85 -10.03 4.27 8.89
C PHE A 85 -9.05 3.13 9.17
N ALA A 86 -9.09 2.57 10.38
CA ALA A 86 -8.17 1.51 10.79
C ALA A 86 -6.71 1.96 10.63
N GLY A 87 -6.39 3.12 11.22
CA GLY A 87 -5.05 3.71 11.11
C GLY A 87 -3.93 2.78 11.53
N GLU A 88 -4.18 1.89 12.50
CA GLU A 88 -3.19 0.93 12.95
C GLU A 88 -2.81 -0.06 11.86
N ILE A 89 -3.80 -0.52 11.07
CA ILE A 89 -3.55 -1.43 9.95
C ILE A 89 -2.70 -0.72 8.90
N TRP A 90 -2.99 0.55 8.62
CA TRP A 90 -2.21 1.31 7.66
C TRP A 90 -0.76 1.49 8.13
N MET A 91 -0.54 1.72 9.43
CA MET A 91 0.82 1.79 9.96
C MET A 91 1.53 0.45 9.88
N ASP A 92 0.82 -0.64 10.12
CA ASP A 92 1.37 -1.99 9.95
C ASP A 92 1.74 -2.25 8.50
N MET A 93 0.97 -1.74 7.54
CA MET A 93 1.30 -1.88 6.13
C MET A 93 2.59 -1.16 5.76
N ILE A 94 2.82 0.04 6.31
CA ILE A 94 4.07 0.75 6.10
C ILE A 94 5.24 -0.07 6.62
N GLU A 95 5.09 -0.62 7.81
CA GLU A 95 6.13 -1.43 8.43
C GLU A 95 6.39 -2.71 7.63
N SER A 96 5.33 -3.38 7.20
CA SER A 96 5.45 -4.58 6.37
C SER A 96 6.15 -4.28 5.04
N ARG A 97 5.83 -3.16 4.42
CA ARG A 97 6.47 -2.76 3.19
C ARG A 97 7.96 -2.50 3.41
N ASN A 98 8.31 -1.83 4.49
CA ASN A 98 9.72 -1.58 4.82
C ASN A 98 10.46 -2.89 5.08
N LEU A 99 9.83 -3.83 5.75
CA LEU A 99 10.41 -5.14 6.00
C LEU A 99 10.58 -5.94 4.72
N SER A 100 9.66 -5.84 3.78
CA SER A 100 9.76 -6.57 2.51
C SER A 100 10.94 -6.07 1.68
N VAL A 101 11.30 -4.80 1.81
CA VAL A 101 12.45 -4.23 1.10
C VAL A 101 13.77 -4.63 1.76
N HIS A 102 13.80 -4.73 3.09
CA HIS A 102 15.03 -4.98 3.85
C HIS A 102 15.11 -6.37 4.45
N ALA A 103 14.07 -7.13 4.35
CA ALA A 103 13.96 -8.36 5.08
C ALA A 103 14.82 -9.46 4.55
N CYS A 104 15.11 -10.33 5.42
CA CYS A 104 15.76 -11.58 5.19
C CYS A 104 15.00 -12.40 4.22
N ILE A 105 14.14 -12.28 3.55
CA ILE A 105 13.54 -12.98 2.42
C ILE A 105 12.50 -12.12 1.69
N GLY A 106 12.47 -10.84 2.01
CA GLY A 106 11.57 -9.93 1.34
C GLY A 106 10.10 -10.19 1.54
N LYS A 107 9.72 -10.93 2.56
CA LYS A 107 8.31 -11.24 2.80
C LYS A 107 7.73 -10.39 3.93
N PRO A 108 6.60 -9.72 3.70
CA PRO A 108 5.93 -9.00 4.78
C PRO A 108 5.43 -9.94 5.87
N LEU A 109 5.20 -9.40 7.06
CA LEU A 109 4.79 -10.20 8.22
C LEU A 109 3.52 -11.00 7.98
N TRP A 110 2.58 -10.46 7.22
CA TRP A 110 1.30 -11.13 6.97
C TRP A 110 1.41 -12.30 6.00
N ILE A 111 2.54 -12.44 5.31
CA ILE A 111 2.80 -13.57 4.41
C ILE A 111 3.63 -14.65 5.09
N ARG A 112 4.50 -14.27 6.02
CA ARG A 112 5.38 -15.23 6.67
C ARG A 112 4.60 -16.14 7.60
N GLU A 113 4.85 -17.42 7.49
CA GLU A 113 4.15 -18.40 8.31
C GLU A 113 4.72 -18.49 9.71
N ASP A 114 6.03 -18.37 9.85
CA ASP A 114 6.74 -18.58 11.11
C ASP A 114 7.36 -17.33 11.71
N ARG A 115 7.28 -16.21 11.05
CA ARG A 115 7.84 -14.93 11.48
C ARG A 115 9.36 -14.92 11.67
N THR A 116 10.04 -15.92 11.17
CA THR A 116 11.51 -15.93 11.19
C THR A 116 12.04 -15.54 9.84
N CYS A 117 13.23 -15.06 9.85
CA CYS A 117 13.87 -14.69 8.60
C CYS A 117 14.35 -15.91 7.84
#